data_e25cf75589b569459275dfa5aefd6b97
#
_entry.id   e25cf75589b569459275dfa5aefd6b97
#
_cell.length_a   1.000
_cell.length_b   1.000
_cell.length_c   1.000
_cell.angle_alpha   90.00
_cell.angle_beta   90.00
_cell.angle_gamma   90.00
#
_symmetry.space_group_name_H-M   'P 1'
#
loop_
_entity.id
_entity.type
_entity.pdbx_description
1 polymer ?
#
loop_
_entity_poly.entity_id
_entity_poly.type
_entity_poly.pdbx_seq_one_letter_code
_entity_poly.pdbx_strand_id
1 'polypeptide(L)'
;MRMEFYSPAELKSIMLRLAGKLGMPLLEDGAEEIASRSRGTPRVAGRLLRRVRDITAVAGNDVVDAAAADAALKQLGVDRSGMDAMDRRYLGCLAENYGGGPVGVETLAAVLAEQRDVLEEVIEPYLMQTGHLMRTPRGRCLSRSGWAYIGMEPPKGAQFDLFNAGSEGDGANPDVNGPDGDLSLIHI
;
A
#
# COMPACT_ATOMS: atom_id res chain seq x y z
N MET A 1 -19.21 -3.63 10.26
CA MET A 1 -19.21 -2.30 9.64
C MET A 1 -17.89 -2.16 8.91
N ARG A 2 -17.88 -2.13 7.57
CA ARG A 2 -16.66 -1.99 6.80
C ARG A 2 -16.29 -0.49 6.83
N MET A 3 -15.20 -0.12 7.44
CA MET A 3 -14.72 1.27 7.39
C MET A 3 -14.16 1.50 5.99
N GLU A 4 -14.84 2.33 5.21
CA GLU A 4 -14.32 2.79 3.92
C GLU A 4 -13.26 3.86 4.15
N PHE A 5 -12.18 3.78 3.39
CA PHE A 5 -11.15 4.79 3.41
C PHE A 5 -11.62 6.02 2.63
N TYR A 6 -11.23 7.18 3.09
CA TYR A 6 -11.50 8.43 2.39
C TYR A 6 -10.66 8.52 1.12
N SER A 7 -11.26 9.05 0.07
CA SER A 7 -10.52 9.40 -1.14
C SER A 7 -9.54 10.57 -0.89
N PRO A 8 -8.49 10.71 -1.69
CA PRO A 8 -7.59 11.87 -1.58
C PRO A 8 -8.31 13.21 -1.68
N ALA A 9 -9.35 13.31 -2.52
CA ALA A 9 -10.15 14.53 -2.69
C ALA A 9 -10.94 14.90 -1.42
N GLU A 10 -11.54 13.92 -0.75
CA GLU A 10 -12.24 14.13 0.51
C GLU A 10 -11.26 14.55 1.62
N LEU A 11 -10.10 13.88 1.70
CA LEU A 11 -9.05 14.25 2.66
C LEU A 11 -8.50 15.64 2.39
N LYS A 12 -8.27 16.04 1.13
CA LYS A 12 -7.89 17.39 0.73
C LYS A 12 -8.87 18.42 1.29
N SER A 13 -10.17 18.19 1.10
CA SER A 13 -11.21 19.09 1.63
C SER A 13 -11.22 19.19 3.16
N ILE A 14 -10.98 18.07 3.84
CA ILE A 14 -10.86 18.04 5.31
C ILE A 14 -9.63 18.84 5.76
N MET A 15 -8.50 18.68 5.07
CA MET A 15 -7.25 19.37 5.44
C MET A 15 -7.29 20.85 5.21
N LEU A 16 -7.86 21.35 4.11
CA LEU A 16 -8.06 22.77 3.88
C LEU A 16 -8.91 23.41 4.98
N ARG A 17 -9.99 22.74 5.41
CA ARG A 17 -10.81 23.20 6.54
C ARG A 17 -10.04 23.18 7.87
N LEU A 18 -9.23 22.16 8.11
CA LEU A 18 -8.43 22.04 9.32
C LEU A 18 -7.31 23.09 9.35
N ALA A 19 -6.64 23.32 8.21
CA ALA A 19 -5.61 24.34 8.06
C ALA A 19 -6.16 25.75 8.36
N GLY A 20 -7.36 26.07 7.85
CA GLY A 20 -8.04 27.32 8.18
C GLY A 20 -8.31 27.51 9.68
N LYS A 21 -8.72 26.44 10.39
CA LYS A 21 -8.88 26.47 11.85
C LYS A 21 -7.56 26.64 12.62
N LEU A 22 -6.45 26.17 12.04
CA LEU A 22 -5.12 26.26 12.63
C LEU A 22 -4.39 27.58 12.26
N GLY A 23 -5.02 28.46 11.46
CA GLY A 23 -4.40 29.67 10.94
C GLY A 23 -3.18 29.38 10.04
N MET A 24 -3.15 28.20 9.38
CA MET A 24 -2.05 27.75 8.55
C MET A 24 -2.34 28.05 7.07
N PRO A 25 -1.51 28.86 6.40
CA PRO A 25 -1.63 29.08 4.97
C PRO A 25 -1.24 27.83 4.18
N LEU A 26 -2.26 27.04 3.80
CA LEU A 26 -2.12 25.80 3.03
C LEU A 26 -2.75 26.01 1.65
N LEU A 27 -1.95 25.84 0.59
CA LEU A 27 -2.45 25.86 -0.78
C LEU A 27 -3.09 24.53 -1.16
N GLU A 28 -3.89 24.54 -2.22
CA GLU A 28 -4.62 23.35 -2.66
C GLU A 28 -3.69 22.21 -3.10
N ASP A 29 -2.61 22.52 -3.78
CA ASP A 29 -1.59 21.56 -4.21
C ASP A 29 -0.81 20.97 -3.03
N GLY A 30 -0.49 21.77 -2.02
CA GLY A 30 0.09 21.29 -0.76
C GLY A 30 -0.87 20.37 0.00
N ALA A 31 -2.16 20.69 0.03
CA ALA A 31 -3.19 19.84 0.64
C ALA A 31 -3.32 18.50 -0.12
N GLU A 32 -3.25 18.52 -1.44
CA GLU A 32 -3.30 17.32 -2.27
C GLU A 32 -2.08 16.41 -2.03
N GLU A 33 -0.89 16.99 -1.92
CA GLU A 33 0.34 16.26 -1.62
C GLU A 33 0.28 15.56 -0.27
N ILE A 34 -0.24 16.22 0.77
CA ILE A 34 -0.42 15.61 2.09
C ILE A 34 -1.54 14.56 2.05
N ALA A 35 -2.65 14.83 1.35
CA ALA A 35 -3.79 13.92 1.24
C ALA A 35 -3.41 12.59 0.60
N SER A 36 -2.64 12.63 -0.49
CA SER A 36 -2.18 11.44 -1.22
C SER A 36 -1.39 10.48 -0.35
N ARG A 37 -0.64 11.00 0.65
CA ARG A 37 0.18 10.21 1.58
C ARG A 37 -0.50 9.93 2.92
N SER A 38 -1.78 10.27 3.07
CA SER A 38 -2.53 10.15 4.34
C SER A 38 -3.21 8.80 4.56
N ARG A 39 -2.90 7.79 3.75
CA ARG A 39 -3.41 6.42 3.92
C ARG A 39 -4.94 6.32 3.97
N GLY A 40 -5.67 7.22 3.30
CA GLY A 40 -7.12 7.23 3.31
C GLY A 40 -7.77 7.53 4.66
N THR A 41 -7.03 8.06 5.66
CA THR A 41 -7.58 8.28 7.00
C THR A 41 -7.43 9.72 7.48
N PRO A 42 -8.52 10.36 7.98
CA PRO A 42 -8.48 11.72 8.50
C PRO A 42 -7.54 11.91 9.71
N ARG A 43 -7.35 10.85 10.52
CA ARG A 43 -6.43 10.87 11.66
C ARG A 43 -4.99 11.03 11.19
N VAL A 44 -4.57 10.25 10.19
CA VAL A 44 -3.21 10.34 9.62
C VAL A 44 -3.03 11.68 8.92
N ALA A 45 -4.02 12.11 8.11
CA ALA A 45 -4.01 13.42 7.45
C ALA A 45 -3.81 14.57 8.42
N GLY A 46 -4.60 14.61 9.51
CA GLY A 46 -4.47 15.66 10.54
C GLY A 46 -3.15 15.61 11.29
N ARG A 47 -2.56 14.43 11.50
CA ARG A 47 -1.23 14.29 12.10
C ARG A 47 -0.14 14.81 11.16
N LEU A 48 -0.18 14.40 9.88
CA LEU A 48 0.79 14.83 8.87
C LEU A 48 0.70 16.35 8.67
N LEU A 49 -0.50 16.90 8.57
CA LEU A 49 -0.71 18.35 8.41
C LEU A 49 -0.02 19.16 9.52
N ARG A 50 -0.20 18.77 10.79
CA ARG A 50 0.45 19.45 11.92
C ARG A 50 1.97 19.35 11.84
N ARG A 51 2.49 18.17 11.50
CA ARG A 51 3.94 17.95 11.36
C ARG A 51 4.54 18.75 10.21
N VAL A 52 3.86 18.75 9.06
CA VAL A 52 4.26 19.57 7.91
C VAL A 52 4.28 21.06 8.30
N ARG A 53 3.23 21.56 8.98
CA ARG A 53 3.21 22.93 9.50
C ARG A 53 4.43 23.23 10.36
N ASP A 54 4.72 22.37 11.32
CA ASP A 54 5.82 22.60 12.26
C ASP A 54 7.18 22.64 11.55
N ILE A 55 7.40 21.75 10.57
CA ILE A 55 8.63 21.71 9.76
C ILE A 55 8.74 22.95 8.86
N THR A 56 7.66 23.32 8.17
CA THR A 56 7.67 24.46 7.25
C THR A 56 7.83 25.78 7.99
N ALA A 57 7.25 25.90 9.19
CA ALA A 57 7.45 27.07 10.05
C ALA A 57 8.92 27.21 10.50
N VAL A 58 9.57 26.11 10.87
CA VAL A 58 11.01 26.10 11.23
C VAL A 58 11.88 26.44 10.02
N ALA A 59 11.48 26.05 8.81
CA ALA A 59 12.17 26.37 7.56
C ALA A 59 11.95 27.83 7.09
N GLY A 60 11.11 28.60 7.80
CA GLY A 60 10.82 30.00 7.45
C GLY A 60 9.85 30.16 6.28
N ASN A 61 9.10 29.12 5.94
CA ASN A 61 8.09 29.18 4.89
C ASN A 61 6.74 29.61 5.49
N ASP A 62 6.22 30.73 5.00
CA ASP A 62 4.93 31.28 5.45
C ASP A 62 3.74 30.53 4.85
N VAL A 63 3.94 29.83 3.74
CA VAL A 63 2.89 29.13 2.97
C VAL A 63 3.31 27.70 2.68
N VAL A 64 2.37 26.77 2.77
CA VAL A 64 2.59 25.35 2.44
C VAL A 64 1.99 25.05 1.07
N ASP A 65 2.84 25.05 0.08
CA ASP A 65 2.58 24.55 -1.28
C ASP A 65 3.00 23.07 -1.42
N ALA A 66 2.87 22.51 -2.62
CA ALA A 66 3.26 21.13 -2.92
C ALA A 66 4.75 20.86 -2.63
N ALA A 67 5.64 21.81 -2.96
CA ALA A 67 7.07 21.63 -2.79
C ALA A 67 7.46 21.61 -1.29
N ALA A 68 6.92 22.54 -0.50
CA ALA A 68 7.13 22.58 0.93
C ALA A 68 6.53 21.35 1.63
N ALA A 69 5.34 20.90 1.20
CA ALA A 69 4.70 19.70 1.70
C ALA A 69 5.55 18.43 1.39
N ASP A 70 6.02 18.26 0.14
CA ASP A 70 6.85 17.13 -0.25
C ASP A 70 8.17 17.10 0.52
N ALA A 71 8.84 18.24 0.68
CA ALA A 71 10.09 18.34 1.44
C ALA A 71 9.88 17.95 2.91
N ALA A 72 8.81 18.46 3.54
CA ALA A 72 8.47 18.13 4.92
C ALA A 72 8.10 16.65 5.10
N LEU A 73 7.32 16.07 4.17
CA LEU A 73 6.94 14.65 4.21
C LEU A 73 8.14 13.72 4.04
N LYS A 74 9.09 14.08 3.15
CA LYS A 74 10.36 13.36 3.02
C LYS A 74 11.17 13.41 4.32
N GLN A 75 11.25 14.56 4.97
CA GLN A 75 11.92 14.69 6.26
C GLN A 75 11.25 13.86 7.36
N LEU A 76 9.92 13.68 7.29
CA LEU A 76 9.17 12.77 8.16
C LEU A 76 9.35 11.29 7.79
N GLY A 77 10.09 10.98 6.73
CA GLY A 77 10.30 9.62 6.25
C GLY A 77 9.09 9.01 5.56
N VAL A 78 8.10 9.82 5.18
CA VAL A 78 6.89 9.37 4.45
C VAL A 78 7.14 9.50 2.95
N ASP A 79 7.10 8.39 2.24
CA ASP A 79 7.32 8.38 0.80
C ASP A 79 6.04 8.75 0.00
N ARG A 80 6.15 8.73 -1.34
CA ARG A 80 5.03 9.06 -2.22
C ARG A 80 3.84 8.10 -2.10
N SER A 81 4.09 6.87 -1.68
CA SER A 81 3.05 5.88 -1.41
C SER A 81 2.46 5.99 -0.01
N GLY A 82 2.87 6.96 0.80
CA GLY A 82 2.43 7.10 2.19
C GLY A 82 3.05 6.07 3.15
N MET A 83 4.08 5.33 2.71
CA MET A 83 4.81 4.40 3.55
C MET A 83 5.83 5.12 4.43
N ASP A 84 5.90 4.73 5.69
CA ASP A 84 6.90 5.24 6.63
C ASP A 84 8.06 4.24 6.84
N ALA A 85 8.98 4.59 7.74
CA ALA A 85 10.14 3.76 8.03
C ALA A 85 9.75 2.39 8.62
N MET A 86 8.65 2.32 9.39
CA MET A 86 8.21 1.08 10.01
C MET A 86 7.58 0.13 8.98
N ASP A 87 6.80 0.66 8.02
CA ASP A 87 6.26 -0.14 6.93
C ASP A 87 7.38 -0.79 6.11
N ARG A 88 8.39 0.01 5.74
CA ARG A 88 9.57 -0.50 5.00
C ARG A 88 10.34 -1.54 5.80
N ARG A 89 10.52 -1.31 7.10
CA ARG A 89 11.18 -2.26 7.99
C ARG A 89 10.39 -3.57 8.13
N TYR A 90 9.06 -3.48 8.16
CA TYR A 90 8.17 -4.64 8.21
C TYR A 90 8.30 -5.48 6.93
N LEU A 91 8.18 -4.87 5.76
CA LEU A 91 8.30 -5.54 4.46
C LEU A 91 9.72 -6.11 4.26
N GLY A 92 10.76 -5.33 4.61
CA GLY A 92 12.15 -5.77 4.56
C GLY A 92 12.41 -6.97 5.45
N CYS A 93 11.89 -6.98 6.69
CA CYS A 93 11.99 -8.11 7.60
C CYS A 93 11.37 -9.39 7.01
N LEU A 94 10.19 -9.30 6.39
CA LEU A 94 9.58 -10.44 5.71
C LEU A 94 10.42 -10.97 4.56
N ALA A 95 10.99 -10.06 3.75
CA ALA A 95 11.81 -10.45 2.60
C ALA A 95 13.14 -11.10 3.01
N GLU A 96 13.91 -10.39 3.83
CA GLU A 96 15.29 -10.72 4.14
C GLU A 96 15.40 -11.91 5.10
N ASN A 97 14.57 -11.92 6.15
CA ASN A 97 14.68 -12.94 7.20
C ASN A 97 13.83 -14.18 6.92
N TYR A 98 12.77 -14.04 6.09
CA TYR A 98 11.79 -15.11 5.92
C TYR A 98 11.45 -15.42 4.47
N GLY A 99 12.19 -14.89 3.51
CA GLY A 99 11.98 -15.16 2.08
C GLY A 99 10.58 -14.80 1.58
N GLY A 100 9.94 -13.80 2.20
CA GLY A 100 8.59 -13.35 1.89
C GLY A 100 7.47 -14.06 2.64
N GLY A 101 7.78 -14.94 3.57
CA GLY A 101 6.80 -15.67 4.40
C GLY A 101 6.38 -17.03 3.86
N PRO A 102 5.39 -17.70 4.51
CA PRO A 102 4.48 -17.19 5.56
C PRO A 102 5.11 -17.11 6.97
N VAL A 103 4.83 -16.04 7.71
CA VAL A 103 5.34 -15.79 9.05
C VAL A 103 4.22 -15.40 10.00
N GLY A 104 4.24 -15.94 11.22
CA GLY A 104 3.32 -15.57 12.27
C GLY A 104 3.57 -14.14 12.79
N VAL A 105 2.48 -13.45 13.21
CA VAL A 105 2.60 -12.07 13.73
C VAL A 105 3.46 -11.98 14.98
N GLU A 106 3.42 -12.97 15.86
CA GLU A 106 4.23 -13.01 17.07
C GLU A 106 5.73 -13.02 16.76
N THR A 107 6.12 -13.76 15.72
CA THR A 107 7.50 -13.81 15.26
C THR A 107 7.95 -12.45 14.72
N LEU A 108 7.09 -11.80 13.91
CA LEU A 108 7.36 -10.47 13.39
C LEU A 108 7.44 -9.42 14.51
N ALA A 109 6.53 -9.48 15.49
CA ALA A 109 6.51 -8.60 16.64
C ALA A 109 7.83 -8.70 17.44
N ALA A 110 8.30 -9.92 17.68
CA ALA A 110 9.56 -10.15 18.37
C ALA A 110 10.77 -9.59 17.62
N VAL A 111 10.87 -9.84 16.30
CA VAL A 111 12.00 -9.39 15.47
C VAL A 111 12.00 -7.88 15.26
N LEU A 112 10.81 -7.29 15.09
CA LEU A 112 10.66 -5.84 14.91
C LEU A 112 10.74 -5.07 16.23
N ALA A 113 10.72 -5.77 17.38
CA ALA A 113 10.64 -5.19 18.72
C ALA A 113 9.41 -4.27 18.87
N GLU A 114 8.28 -4.72 18.30
CA GLU A 114 7.01 -4.02 18.33
C GLU A 114 5.93 -4.86 18.98
N GLN A 115 4.88 -4.21 19.49
CA GLN A 115 3.73 -4.91 20.03
C GLN A 115 2.90 -5.50 18.87
N ARG A 116 2.37 -6.69 19.08
CA ARG A 116 1.49 -7.36 18.13
C ARG A 116 0.35 -6.46 17.65
N ASP A 117 -0.33 -5.80 18.60
CA ASP A 117 -1.49 -4.95 18.28
C ASP A 117 -1.10 -3.76 17.39
N VAL A 118 0.11 -3.21 17.55
CA VAL A 118 0.64 -2.16 16.66
C VAL A 118 0.81 -2.69 15.25
N LEU A 119 1.32 -3.91 15.09
CA LEU A 119 1.45 -4.52 13.77
C LEU A 119 0.08 -4.76 13.15
N GLU A 120 -0.86 -5.38 13.86
CA GLU A 120 -2.17 -5.79 13.34
C GLU A 120 -3.15 -4.62 13.13
N GLU A 121 -3.08 -3.57 13.95
CA GLU A 121 -4.05 -2.48 13.90
C GLU A 121 -3.55 -1.22 13.19
N VAL A 122 -2.23 -1.01 13.12
CA VAL A 122 -1.66 0.22 12.57
C VAL A 122 -0.91 -0.01 11.28
N ILE A 123 -0.08 -1.05 11.20
CA ILE A 123 0.84 -1.29 10.08
C ILE A 123 0.20 -2.18 9.00
N GLU A 124 -0.21 -3.39 9.36
CA GLU A 124 -0.75 -4.37 8.41
C GLU A 124 -1.96 -3.89 7.60
N PRO A 125 -2.94 -3.14 8.18
CA PRO A 125 -4.12 -2.73 7.41
C PRO A 125 -3.78 -1.92 6.17
N TYR A 126 -2.81 -1.02 6.28
CA TYR A 126 -2.39 -0.21 5.13
C TYR A 126 -1.57 -1.03 4.12
N LEU A 127 -0.67 -1.88 4.57
CA LEU A 127 0.11 -2.78 3.71
C LEU A 127 -0.77 -3.76 2.95
N MET A 128 -1.85 -4.25 3.57
CA MET A 128 -2.85 -5.10 2.91
C MET A 128 -3.71 -4.30 1.93
N GLN A 129 -4.12 -3.09 2.28
CA GLN A 129 -4.90 -2.21 1.41
C GLN A 129 -4.15 -1.86 0.12
N THR A 130 -2.86 -1.57 0.24
CA THR A 130 -1.99 -1.27 -0.91
C THR A 130 -1.55 -2.53 -1.67
N GLY A 131 -1.95 -3.70 -1.17
CA GLY A 131 -1.66 -4.98 -1.80
C GLY A 131 -0.22 -5.46 -1.63
N HIS A 132 0.59 -4.85 -0.75
CA HIS A 132 1.98 -5.27 -0.52
C HIS A 132 2.09 -6.47 0.42
N LEU A 133 1.11 -6.64 1.29
CA LEU A 133 1.04 -7.71 2.28
C LEU A 133 -0.21 -8.57 2.06
N MET A 134 -0.06 -9.87 2.17
CA MET A 134 -1.16 -10.83 2.19
C MET A 134 -1.23 -11.53 3.54
N ARG A 135 -2.45 -11.70 4.06
CA ARG A 135 -2.71 -12.50 5.26
C ARG A 135 -3.29 -13.85 4.86
N THR A 136 -2.59 -14.90 5.20
CA THR A 136 -2.99 -16.28 4.94
C THR A 136 -3.26 -17.04 6.25
N PRO A 137 -3.93 -18.20 6.23
CA PRO A 137 -4.08 -19.03 7.43
C PRO A 137 -2.74 -19.46 8.06
N ARG A 138 -1.67 -19.49 7.27
CA ARG A 138 -0.32 -19.89 7.71
C ARG A 138 0.51 -18.71 8.22
N GLY A 139 0.07 -17.47 8.00
CA GLY A 139 0.79 -16.26 8.39
C GLY A 139 0.77 -15.15 7.35
N ARG A 140 1.67 -14.20 7.53
CA ARG A 140 1.84 -13.03 6.65
C ARG A 140 2.82 -13.35 5.54
N CYS A 141 2.48 -12.96 4.32
CA CYS A 141 3.31 -13.15 3.14
C CYS A 141 3.44 -11.83 2.36
N LEU A 142 4.61 -11.61 1.76
CA LEU A 142 4.77 -10.56 0.77
C LEU A 142 4.02 -10.93 -0.52
N SER A 143 3.36 -9.96 -1.10
CA SER A 143 2.82 -10.07 -2.44
C SER A 143 3.88 -9.75 -3.50
N ARG A 144 3.56 -9.94 -4.78
CA ARG A 144 4.42 -9.50 -5.88
C ARG A 144 4.68 -7.99 -5.83
N SER A 145 3.66 -7.18 -5.52
CA SER A 145 3.81 -5.73 -5.36
C SER A 145 4.64 -5.35 -4.13
N GLY A 146 4.59 -6.14 -3.06
CA GLY A 146 5.45 -5.95 -1.89
C GLY A 146 6.92 -6.14 -2.22
N TRP A 147 7.27 -7.19 -2.97
CA TRP A 147 8.62 -7.42 -3.46
C TRP A 147 9.11 -6.30 -4.38
N ALA A 148 8.27 -5.88 -5.34
CA ALA A 148 8.60 -4.78 -6.24
C ALA A 148 8.81 -3.46 -5.48
N TYR A 149 8.00 -3.19 -4.45
CA TYR A 149 8.11 -1.98 -3.64
C TYR A 149 9.46 -1.88 -2.90
N ILE A 150 9.95 -2.99 -2.33
CA ILE A 150 11.26 -3.01 -1.64
C ILE A 150 12.44 -3.15 -2.59
N GLY A 151 12.20 -3.27 -3.91
CA GLY A 151 13.25 -3.40 -4.93
C GLY A 151 13.98 -4.74 -4.92
N MET A 152 13.34 -5.79 -4.41
CA MET A 152 13.90 -7.14 -4.34
C MET A 152 13.13 -8.10 -5.24
N GLU A 153 13.83 -9.11 -5.77
CA GLU A 153 13.19 -10.18 -6.51
C GLU A 153 12.71 -11.30 -5.56
N PRO A 154 11.50 -11.84 -5.81
CA PRO A 154 11.03 -12.97 -5.01
C PRO A 154 11.91 -14.21 -5.25
N PRO A 155 12.07 -15.07 -4.25
CA PRO A 155 12.81 -16.31 -4.42
C PRO A 155 12.18 -17.20 -5.50
N LYS A 156 13.01 -17.93 -6.24
CA LYS A 156 12.54 -18.87 -7.29
C LYS A 156 11.60 -19.90 -6.67
N GLY A 157 10.36 -19.94 -7.16
CA GLY A 157 9.31 -20.84 -6.64
C GLY A 157 8.38 -20.22 -5.61
N ALA A 158 8.45 -18.91 -5.35
CA ALA A 158 7.44 -18.21 -4.57
C ALA A 158 6.07 -18.35 -5.23
N GLN A 159 5.14 -19.01 -4.54
CA GLN A 159 3.78 -19.23 -5.04
C GLN A 159 2.92 -17.97 -4.77
N PHE A 160 2.83 -17.08 -5.75
CA PHE A 160 1.91 -15.93 -5.71
C PHE A 160 0.53 -16.23 -6.27
N ASP A 161 0.38 -17.31 -7.03
CA ASP A 161 -0.80 -17.54 -7.89
C ASP A 161 -1.99 -18.23 -7.19
N LEU A 162 -1.82 -18.77 -5.99
CA LEU A 162 -2.90 -19.50 -5.29
C LEU A 162 -4.05 -18.62 -4.80
N PHE A 163 -3.91 -17.30 -4.81
CA PHE A 163 -4.93 -16.36 -4.29
C PHE A 163 -5.38 -15.30 -5.29
N ASN A 164 -4.84 -15.28 -6.51
CA ASN A 164 -5.23 -14.32 -7.55
C ASN A 164 -6.12 -14.93 -8.65
N ALA A 165 -6.62 -16.14 -8.45
CA ALA A 165 -7.49 -16.85 -9.40
C ALA A 165 -8.93 -16.31 -9.46
N GLY A 166 -9.13 -15.02 -9.16
CA GLY A 166 -10.46 -14.40 -9.09
C GLY A 166 -10.72 -13.21 -10.01
N SER A 167 -9.79 -12.80 -10.88
CA SER A 167 -10.02 -11.59 -11.69
C SER A 167 -9.48 -11.59 -13.14
N GLU A 168 -9.32 -12.76 -13.76
CA GLU A 168 -9.15 -12.83 -15.21
C GLU A 168 -9.94 -14.02 -15.75
N GLY A 169 -11.19 -13.78 -16.03
CA GLY A 169 -12.08 -14.64 -16.78
C GLY A 169 -12.94 -13.78 -17.67
N ASP A 170 -12.50 -13.52 -18.89
CA ASP A 170 -13.33 -13.64 -20.09
C ASP A 170 -12.55 -13.06 -21.27
N GLY A 171 -12.37 -13.89 -22.26
CA GLY A 171 -12.01 -13.39 -23.58
C GLY A 171 -10.96 -14.20 -24.30
N ALA A 172 -11.35 -15.31 -24.88
CA ALA A 172 -11.12 -15.66 -26.26
C ALA A 172 -11.20 -17.19 -26.43
N ASN A 173 -12.32 -17.61 -26.95
CA ASN A 173 -12.47 -18.86 -27.64
C ASN A 173 -11.98 -18.64 -29.09
N PRO A 174 -10.96 -19.29 -29.59
CA PRO A 174 -10.75 -19.38 -31.02
C PRO A 174 -11.42 -20.63 -31.54
N ASP A 175 -12.43 -20.41 -32.38
CA ASP A 175 -12.99 -21.36 -33.32
C ASP A 175 -11.90 -22.27 -33.89
N VAL A 176 -12.08 -23.57 -33.75
CA VAL A 176 -11.43 -24.55 -34.57
C VAL A 176 -12.48 -25.17 -35.47
N ASN A 177 -12.59 -24.59 -36.66
CA ASN A 177 -13.22 -25.17 -37.83
C ASN A 177 -12.35 -26.35 -38.28
N GLY A 178 -12.89 -27.58 -38.24
CA GLY A 178 -12.33 -28.70 -38.88
C GLY A 178 -12.91 -28.85 -40.29
N PRO A 179 -12.22 -29.43 -41.22
CA PRO A 179 -12.88 -29.98 -42.38
C PRO A 179 -12.95 -31.53 -42.36
N ASP A 180 -14.04 -31.95 -42.95
CA ASP A 180 -14.42 -33.26 -43.44
C ASP A 180 -13.30 -34.19 -43.88
N GLY A 181 -13.55 -35.49 -43.72
CA GLY A 181 -12.80 -36.56 -44.36
C GLY A 181 -13.25 -37.91 -43.87
N ASP A 182 -14.31 -38.35 -44.39
CA ASP A 182 -14.55 -39.46 -45.32
C ASP A 182 -14.52 -40.88 -44.73
N LEU A 183 -15.58 -41.50 -45.14
CA LEU A 183 -16.02 -42.89 -45.04
C LEU A 183 -14.97 -43.96 -45.44
N SER A 184 -14.99 -45.06 -44.78
CA SER A 184 -15.32 -46.37 -45.40
C SER A 184 -15.07 -47.51 -44.41
N LEU A 185 -16.11 -48.24 -44.16
CA LEU A 185 -16.36 -49.66 -44.51
C LEU A 185 -15.16 -50.60 -44.36
N ILE A 186 -15.33 -51.61 -43.54
CA ILE A 186 -15.30 -53.05 -43.95
C ILE A 186 -15.35 -53.90 -42.65
N HIS A 187 -16.44 -54.63 -42.50
CA HIS A 187 -16.61 -56.05 -42.35
C HIS A 187 -15.44 -56.89 -41.72
N ILE A 188 -15.68 -57.47 -40.64
CA ILE A 188 -16.08 -58.86 -40.37
C ILE A 188 -16.40 -59.03 -38.90
#